data_fc5892d7c8aecd42f537b36527a099db
#
_entry.id   fc5892d7c8aecd42f537b36527a099db
#
_cell.length_a   1.000
_cell.length_b   1.000
_cell.length_c   1.000
_cell.angle_alpha   90.00
_cell.angle_beta   90.00
_cell.angle_gamma   90.00
#
_symmetry.space_group_name_H-M   'P 1'
#
loop_
_entity.id
_entity.type
_entity.pdbx_description
1 polymer ?
#
loop_
_entity_poly.entity_id
_entity_poly.type
_entity_poly.pdbx_seq_one_letter_code
_entity_poly.pdbx_strand_id
1 'polypeptide(L)'
;MPESPQVERIRLADLTIDTGTRQVWRDGLEIPLTGLSYDLLRALIEVGTRVITTDELMERVWPGRVVNAETVAKRVELVREALGDNSQEPRYIALVRGRGYRLLHAPQPDSTRSEPGPGTTA
;
A
#
# COMPACT_ATOMS: atom_id res chain seq x y z
N MET A 1 -27.91 -4.95 4.22
CA MET A 1 -27.32 -5.01 4.00
C MET A 1 -26.57 -5.08 3.77
N PRO A 2 -26.36 -5.35 3.90
CA PRO A 2 -25.46 -5.32 3.83
C PRO A 2 -24.73 -5.23 3.28
N GLU A 3 -24.14 -5.29 3.48
CA GLU A 3 -23.36 -5.06 3.16
C GLU A 3 -22.69 -5.11 2.47
N SER A 4 -22.44 -4.87 2.38
CA SER A 4 -21.72 -4.98 1.65
C SER A 4 -20.66 -5.06 1.58
N PRO A 5 -20.15 -5.38 1.26
CA PRO A 5 -18.95 -5.51 1.20
C PRO A 5 -18.18 -4.72 0.90
N GLN A 6 -17.74 -4.55 1.18
CA GLN A 6 -17.21 -3.79 1.15
C GLN A 6 -16.21 -3.39 0.41
N VAL A 7 -16.36 -2.50 -0.18
CA VAL A 7 -15.33 -1.78 -0.81
C VAL A 7 -14.68 -0.99 0.25
N GLU A 8 -13.45 -1.26 0.44
CA GLU A 8 -12.69 -0.62 1.48
C GLU A 8 -11.73 0.35 0.86
N ARG A 9 -11.78 1.59 1.30
CA ARG A 9 -10.83 2.60 0.84
C ARG A 9 -9.89 2.95 1.96
N ILE A 10 -8.61 3.06 1.60
CA ILE A 10 -7.56 3.33 2.55
C ILE A 10 -6.83 4.58 2.11
N ARG A 11 -6.54 5.45 3.06
CA ARG A 11 -5.78 6.65 2.83
C ARG A 11 -4.36 6.42 3.29
N LEU A 12 -3.40 6.68 2.43
CA LEU A 12 -1.99 6.58 2.77
C LEU A 12 -1.32 7.85 2.30
N ALA A 13 -1.09 8.79 3.23
CA ALA A 13 -0.59 10.11 2.90
C ALA A 13 -1.51 10.75 1.87
N ASP A 14 -1.01 11.05 0.67
CA ASP A 14 -1.83 11.65 -0.37
C ASP A 14 -2.38 10.61 -1.36
N LEU A 15 -2.24 9.33 -1.02
CA LEU A 15 -2.76 8.26 -1.87
C LEU A 15 -4.10 7.76 -1.37
N THR A 16 -4.92 7.32 -2.29
CA THR A 16 -6.16 6.63 -1.97
C THR A 16 -6.10 5.25 -2.62
N ILE A 17 -6.32 4.22 -1.83
CA ILE A 17 -6.26 2.85 -2.31
C ILE A 17 -7.65 2.23 -2.17
N ASP A 18 -8.18 1.73 -3.26
CA ASP A 18 -9.45 1.03 -3.27
C ASP A 18 -9.18 -0.46 -3.34
N THR A 19 -9.42 -1.16 -2.24
CA THR A 19 -9.10 -2.58 -2.20
C THR A 19 -10.11 -3.41 -2.96
N GLY A 20 -11.30 -2.88 -3.18
CA GLY A 20 -12.29 -3.61 -3.96
C GLY A 20 -11.96 -3.66 -5.44
N THR A 21 -11.46 -2.56 -5.98
CA THR A 21 -11.09 -2.49 -7.40
C THR A 21 -9.60 -2.67 -7.62
N ARG A 22 -8.80 -2.69 -6.55
CA ARG A 22 -7.35 -2.80 -6.60
C ARG A 22 -6.74 -1.64 -7.37
N GLN A 23 -7.25 -0.43 -7.10
CA GLN A 23 -6.78 0.78 -7.76
C GLN A 23 -6.18 1.74 -6.75
N VAL A 24 -5.24 2.54 -7.23
CA VAL A 24 -4.55 3.54 -6.41
C VAL A 24 -4.63 4.87 -7.13
N TRP A 25 -4.95 5.93 -6.39
CA TRP A 25 -5.04 7.28 -6.95
C TRP A 25 -4.24 8.25 -6.11
N ARG A 26 -3.80 9.32 -6.76
CA ARG A 26 -3.27 10.50 -6.09
C ARG A 26 -3.86 11.71 -6.77
N ASP A 27 -4.53 12.56 -5.96
CA ASP A 27 -5.14 13.79 -6.47
C ASP A 27 -6.09 13.52 -7.64
N GLY A 28 -6.85 12.44 -7.54
CA GLY A 28 -7.83 12.10 -8.56
C GLY A 28 -7.27 11.43 -9.80
N LEU A 29 -5.94 11.25 -9.86
CA LEU A 29 -5.31 10.60 -10.99
C LEU A 29 -4.92 9.18 -10.62
N GLU A 30 -5.31 8.23 -11.44
CA GLU A 30 -5.00 6.84 -11.17
C GLU A 30 -3.52 6.57 -11.40
N ILE A 31 -2.93 5.84 -10.46
CA ILE A 31 -1.55 5.39 -10.57
C ILE A 31 -1.57 3.96 -11.08
N PRO A 32 -0.86 3.66 -12.16
CA PRO A 32 -0.88 2.31 -12.72
C PRO A 32 -0.07 1.34 -11.86
N LEU A 33 -0.76 0.71 -10.92
CA LEU A 33 -0.13 -0.21 -9.98
C LEU A 33 -0.96 -1.48 -9.98
N THR A 34 -0.49 -2.51 -10.66
CA THR A 34 -1.26 -3.73 -10.84
C THR A 34 -0.41 -4.94 -10.51
N GLY A 35 -1.08 -6.10 -10.38
CA GLY A 35 -0.40 -7.35 -10.17
C GLY A 35 0.41 -7.35 -8.90
N LEU A 36 1.63 -7.83 -9.01
CA LEU A 36 2.51 -7.97 -7.85
C LEU A 36 2.84 -6.64 -7.21
N SER A 37 2.87 -5.57 -8.00
CA SER A 37 3.15 -4.25 -7.44
C SER A 37 2.04 -3.81 -6.50
N TYR A 38 0.79 -4.02 -6.89
CA TYR A 38 -0.32 -3.74 -6.00
C TYR A 38 -0.27 -4.65 -4.78
N ASP A 39 0.00 -5.93 -4.99
CA ASP A 39 0.07 -6.89 -3.89
C ASP A 39 1.11 -6.50 -2.86
N LEU A 40 2.25 -6.00 -3.33
CA LEU A 40 3.31 -5.57 -2.43
C LEU A 40 2.87 -4.35 -1.61
N LEU A 41 2.26 -3.38 -2.27
CA LEU A 41 1.77 -2.21 -1.54
C LEU A 41 0.72 -2.62 -0.52
N ARG A 42 -0.16 -3.54 -0.90
CA ARG A 42 -1.20 -4.02 0.00
C ARG A 42 -0.60 -4.71 1.22
N ALA A 43 0.44 -5.51 1.02
CA ALA A 43 1.11 -6.17 2.13
C ALA A 43 1.71 -5.17 3.10
N LEU A 44 2.31 -4.11 2.57
CA LEU A 44 2.86 -3.06 3.42
C LEU A 44 1.76 -2.37 4.21
N ILE A 45 0.64 -2.10 3.56
CA ILE A 45 -0.49 -1.45 4.22
C ILE A 45 -1.04 -2.32 5.36
N GLU A 46 -1.12 -3.62 5.15
CA GLU A 46 -1.63 -4.53 6.18
C GLU A 46 -0.78 -4.53 7.43
N VAL A 47 0.51 -4.32 7.27
CA VAL A 47 1.45 -4.29 8.39
C VAL A 47 1.49 -2.92 9.06
N GLY A 48 1.19 -1.88 8.31
CA GLY A 48 1.24 -0.52 8.81
C GLY A 48 2.65 0.02 8.81
N THR A 49 2.99 0.82 9.82
CA THR A 49 4.31 1.44 9.88
C THR A 49 5.35 0.54 10.53
N ARG A 50 4.96 -0.65 10.94
CA ARG A 50 5.89 -1.63 11.46
C ARG A 50 6.81 -2.12 10.34
N VAL A 51 8.04 -2.45 10.70
CA VAL A 51 8.95 -3.04 9.71
C VAL A 51 8.43 -4.41 9.30
N ILE A 52 8.33 -4.63 7.99
CA ILE A 52 8.03 -5.93 7.46
C ILE A 52 9.32 -6.51 6.88
N THR A 53 9.65 -7.72 7.30
CA THR A 53 10.90 -8.32 6.85
C THR A 53 10.78 -8.76 5.39
N THR A 54 11.93 -8.93 4.75
CA THR A 54 11.95 -9.42 3.37
C THR A 54 11.28 -10.79 3.29
N ASP A 55 11.54 -11.66 4.26
CA ASP A 55 10.90 -12.97 4.28
C ASP A 55 9.39 -12.88 4.39
N GLU A 56 8.92 -11.97 5.23
CA GLU A 56 7.49 -11.77 5.38
C GLU A 56 6.86 -11.27 4.09
N LEU A 57 7.54 -10.38 3.40
CA LEU A 57 7.06 -9.90 2.10
C LEU A 57 7.01 -11.04 1.09
N MET A 58 8.02 -11.90 1.11
CA MET A 58 8.01 -13.05 0.20
C MET A 58 6.79 -13.91 0.41
N GLU A 59 6.45 -14.17 1.65
CA GLU A 59 5.31 -15.01 1.96
C GLU A 59 3.98 -14.37 1.58
N ARG A 60 3.89 -13.06 1.76
CA ARG A 60 2.62 -12.38 1.50
C ARG A 60 2.39 -12.11 0.02
N VAL A 61 3.45 -11.83 -0.72
CA VAL A 61 3.31 -11.41 -2.12
C VAL A 61 3.52 -12.59 -3.08
N TRP A 62 4.36 -13.53 -2.70
CA TRP A 62 4.63 -14.72 -3.53
C TRP A 62 4.34 -15.99 -2.75
N PRO A 63 3.10 -16.19 -2.28
CA PRO A 63 2.81 -17.37 -1.47
C PRO A 63 3.05 -18.66 -2.25
N GLY A 64 3.72 -19.60 -1.61
CA GLY A 64 3.98 -20.90 -2.22
C GLY A 64 5.07 -20.88 -3.28
N ARG A 65 5.79 -19.79 -3.42
CA ARG A 65 6.84 -19.68 -4.43
C ARG A 65 8.15 -19.31 -3.77
N VAL A 66 9.23 -19.73 -4.37
CA VAL A 66 10.56 -19.41 -3.86
C VAL A 66 11.11 -18.26 -4.68
N VAL A 67 11.34 -17.14 -4.02
CA VAL A 67 11.95 -15.98 -4.63
C VAL A 67 13.09 -15.52 -3.72
N ASN A 68 13.93 -14.62 -4.22
CA ASN A 68 15.06 -14.15 -3.43
C ASN A 68 14.88 -12.67 -3.09
N ALA A 69 15.79 -12.18 -2.28
CA ALA A 69 15.73 -10.81 -1.79
C ALA A 69 15.83 -9.80 -2.93
N GLU A 70 16.56 -10.14 -3.98
CA GLU A 70 16.66 -9.26 -5.14
C GLU A 70 15.33 -9.10 -5.84
N THR A 71 14.56 -10.17 -5.92
CA THR A 71 13.25 -10.12 -6.54
C THR A 71 12.34 -9.18 -5.76
N VAL A 72 12.40 -9.27 -4.42
CA VAL A 72 11.61 -8.39 -3.58
C VAL A 72 12.05 -6.93 -3.77
N ALA A 73 13.36 -6.69 -3.76
CA ALA A 73 13.88 -5.32 -3.90
C ALA A 73 13.48 -4.72 -5.25
N LYS A 74 13.52 -5.55 -6.29
CA LYS A 74 13.14 -5.06 -7.61
C LYS A 74 11.68 -4.66 -7.64
N ARG A 75 10.82 -5.45 -7.02
CA ARG A 75 9.40 -5.11 -6.98
C ARG A 75 9.16 -3.85 -6.16
N VAL A 76 9.89 -3.68 -5.07
CA VAL A 76 9.78 -2.45 -4.28
C VAL A 76 10.15 -1.24 -5.13
N GLU A 77 11.21 -1.36 -5.94
CA GLU A 77 11.60 -0.25 -6.80
C GLU A 77 10.54 0.08 -7.83
N LEU A 78 9.91 -0.95 -8.39
CA LEU A 78 8.83 -0.71 -9.36
C LEU A 78 7.65 -0.01 -8.71
N VAL A 79 7.33 -0.39 -7.48
CA VAL A 79 6.27 0.29 -6.75
C VAL A 79 6.64 1.74 -6.50
N ARG A 80 7.89 1.98 -6.08
CA ARG A 80 8.34 3.35 -5.86
C ARG A 80 8.24 4.19 -7.11
N GLU A 81 8.66 3.63 -8.24
CA GLU A 81 8.57 4.36 -9.50
C GLU A 81 7.15 4.74 -9.83
N ALA A 82 6.23 3.79 -9.66
CA ALA A 82 4.83 4.06 -9.94
C ALA A 82 4.27 5.15 -9.04
N LEU A 83 4.69 5.15 -7.77
CA LEU A 83 4.21 6.15 -6.82
C LEU A 83 4.95 7.47 -6.90
N GLY A 84 6.01 7.54 -7.71
CA GLY A 84 6.84 8.73 -7.72
C GLY A 84 7.69 8.87 -6.48
N ASP A 85 7.99 7.76 -5.82
CA ASP A 85 8.81 7.77 -4.62
C ASP A 85 10.28 7.73 -5.00
N ASN A 86 11.12 8.10 -4.06
CA ASN A 86 12.56 8.20 -4.26
C ASN A 86 13.28 7.52 -3.12
N SER A 87 14.19 6.60 -3.44
CA SER A 87 14.88 5.86 -2.38
C SER A 87 15.82 6.74 -1.56
N GLN A 88 16.24 7.88 -2.10
CA GLN A 88 17.11 8.79 -1.37
C GLN A 88 16.33 9.73 -0.46
N GLU A 89 15.11 10.08 -0.88
CA GLU A 89 14.21 10.88 -0.06
C GLU A 89 12.85 10.21 -0.08
N PRO A 90 12.72 9.10 0.64
CA PRO A 90 11.48 8.31 0.54
C PRO A 90 10.29 9.07 1.12
N ARG A 91 9.16 8.95 0.43
CA ARG A 91 7.92 9.56 0.85
C ARG A 91 6.92 8.53 1.36
N TYR A 92 6.98 7.32 0.85
CA TYR A 92 6.01 6.29 1.20
C TYR A 92 6.66 5.06 1.79
N ILE A 93 7.73 4.58 1.17
CA ILE A 93 8.34 3.31 1.54
C ILE A 93 9.81 3.56 1.87
N ALA A 94 10.22 3.13 3.06
CA ALA A 94 11.59 3.25 3.49
C ALA A 94 12.22 1.86 3.60
N LEU A 95 13.48 1.78 3.21
CA LEU A 95 14.29 0.59 3.45
C LEU A 95 14.85 0.67 4.86
N VAL A 96 14.65 -0.37 5.65
CA VAL A 96 15.27 -0.47 6.96
C VAL A 96 16.40 -1.47 6.84
N ARG A 97 17.59 -0.97 6.81
CA ARG A 97 18.79 -1.73 6.49
C ARG A 97 18.91 -2.95 7.41
N GLY A 98 19.13 -4.11 6.80
CA GLY A 98 19.29 -5.33 7.55
C GLY A 98 18.02 -5.91 8.12
N ARG A 99 16.87 -5.28 7.85
CA ARG A 99 15.61 -5.76 8.41
C ARG A 99 14.52 -5.95 7.37
N GLY A 100 14.26 -4.92 6.54
CA GLY A 100 13.20 -5.01 5.57
C GLY A 100 12.73 -3.64 5.14
N TYR A 101 11.44 -3.45 5.13
CA TYR A 101 10.84 -2.20 4.64
C TYR A 101 9.75 -1.75 5.58
N ARG A 102 9.36 -0.50 5.46
CA ARG A 102 8.22 -0.01 6.22
C ARG A 102 7.60 1.18 5.53
N LEU A 103 6.33 1.41 5.82
CA LEU A 103 5.66 2.62 5.37
C LEU A 103 6.03 3.76 6.29
N LEU A 104 6.13 4.94 5.70
CA LEU A 104 6.45 6.15 6.45
C LEU A 104 5.22 6.83 7.01
N HIS A 105 4.04 6.44 6.55
CA HIS A 105 2.78 6.99 7.02
C HIS A 105 1.86 5.86 7.42
N ALA A 106 1.06 6.09 8.45
CA ALA A 106 0.10 5.09 8.90
C ALA A 106 -1.08 5.07 7.93
N PRO A 107 -1.43 3.89 7.40
CA PRO A 107 -2.64 3.78 6.59
C PRO A 107 -3.85 4.01 7.46
N GLN A 108 -4.85 4.68 6.92
CA GLN A 108 -6.06 4.97 7.65
C GLN A 108 -7.25 4.67 6.77
N PRO A 109 -8.39 4.30 7.37
CA PRO A 109 -9.60 4.17 6.58
C PRO A 109 -9.94 5.50 5.94
N ASP A 110 -10.33 5.47 4.68
CA ASP A 110 -10.78 6.67 4.03
C ASP A 110 -12.26 6.83 4.33
N SER A 111 -12.56 7.67 5.28
CA SER A 111 -13.92 7.84 5.75
C SER A 111 -14.64 8.99 5.07
N THR A 112 -14.05 9.56 4.03
CA THR A 112 -14.69 10.68 3.35
C THR A 112 -16.02 10.32 2.76
N ARG A 113 -16.24 9.07 2.50
CA ARG A 113 -17.52 8.66 2.00
C ARG A 113 -18.52 8.45 3.10
N SER A 114 -18.14 8.42 4.25
CA SER A 114 -19.12 8.23 5.28
C SER A 114 -19.68 9.55 5.71
N GLU A 115 -19.62 9.62 5.68
CA GLU A 115 -19.92 10.45 6.14
C GLU A 115 -20.61 11.07 6.04
N PRO A 116 -21.31 11.09 6.24
CA PRO A 116 -21.74 11.80 6.23
C PRO A 116 -21.99 12.48 6.80
N GLY A 117 -21.87 12.46 7.07
CA GLY A 117 -21.81 13.07 7.57
C GLY A 117 -22.22 13.66 8.01
N PRO A 118 -22.29 13.76 8.37
CA PRO A 118 -22.40 14.36 8.87
C PRO A 118 -22.51 15.04 9.09
N GLY A 119 -22.34 14.79 8.97
CA GLY A 119 -22.05 15.26 9.21
C GLY A 119 -22.22 15.69 9.47
N THR A 120 -22.10 15.49 9.40
CA THR A 120 -21.94 15.88 9.57
C THR A 120 -22.20 16.36 9.74
N THR A 121 -22.15 16.19 9.85
CA THR A 121 -22.07 16.64 10.06
C THR A 121 -22.31 17.00 10.16
N ALA A 122 -22.34 16.80 10.20
CA ALA A 122 -22.25 17.23 10.35
C ALA A 122 -22.41 17.53 10.40
#